data_fbf7412a82b7840f2c768d5c48521c0f
#
_entry.id   fbf7412a82b7840f2c768d5c48521c0f
#
_cell.length_a   1.000
_cell.length_b   1.000
_cell.length_c   1.000
_cell.angle_alpha   90.00
_cell.angle_beta   90.00
_cell.angle_gamma   90.00
#
_symmetry.space_group_name_H-M   'P 1'
#
loop_
_entity.id
_entity.type
_entity.pdbx_description
1 polymer ?
#
loop_
_entity_poly.entity_id
_entity_poly.type
_entity_poly.pdbx_seq_one_letter_code
_entity_poly.pdbx_strand_id
1 'polypeptide(L)'
;MISSPSTSTASASSSKSATSDLFDQSALSALAQRLVEAAKRAGADAADAVAVRNISQGVEVRDGRVEESERSEGDDVGLRVLVGRRQAVVSTNDVSGDGVAKLAERAVAMARVAPDDKYVGLADPSLLARDFPDLDLLDPKVPSTSELERRACEAEAAALAVKGVTKSGGASASTGIGGMVLVTSTGSHGSYLRSSQGISMTAIVGDGTGMERDYDYTSAPHASDLASPAKVGRTAGERTVARANPRKVETCKVPVVFDPRVSNSLVGHLVGAVNGASIARKTSFLKDRLGEQLFAKNIRIIDDPLRVRGLRSQSFDAEGVKVKKLAIIDEGVLTSWLLDSATARELGLVTTGHAHRGVSSSPSPGSYNLHLEAGEPTPAELISDIAQGFYVTDLIGSGVNGVTGDYSRGASGFWIENGEITYAVSEVTIAGHLFEIFKSLAPANDLEFRYGVNAPTLRIEGLTVGGR
;
A
#
# COMPACT_ATOMS: atom_id res chain seq x y z
N MET A 1 -48.14 2.18 53.48
CA MET A 1 -47.64 3.15 52.48
C MET A 1 -46.42 2.53 51.82
N ILE A 2 -46.60 2.01 50.66
CA ILE A 2 -45.59 1.25 49.90
C ILE A 2 -45.20 2.13 48.71
N SER A 3 -43.94 2.58 48.69
CA SER A 3 -43.37 3.35 47.57
C SER A 3 -42.74 2.38 46.57
N SER A 4 -43.23 2.46 45.32
CA SER A 4 -42.68 1.73 44.17
C SER A 4 -41.40 2.40 43.65
N PRO A 5 -40.38 1.66 43.15
CA PRO A 5 -39.23 2.25 42.49
C PRO A 5 -39.53 2.56 41.04
N SER A 6 -39.17 3.76 40.64
CA SER A 6 -39.20 4.23 39.23
C SER A 6 -38.11 3.55 38.43
N THR A 7 -38.48 2.83 37.42
CA THR A 7 -37.56 2.31 36.37
C THR A 7 -37.13 3.46 35.46
N SER A 8 -35.86 3.77 35.50
CA SER A 8 -35.18 4.67 34.58
C SER A 8 -34.89 3.93 33.26
N THR A 9 -35.65 4.27 32.22
CA THR A 9 -35.32 3.92 30.84
C THR A 9 -34.30 4.94 30.30
N ALA A 10 -33.01 4.64 30.39
CA ALA A 10 -31.96 5.44 29.78
C ALA A 10 -31.41 4.79 28.51
N SER A 11 -31.68 5.49 27.43
CA SER A 11 -30.88 5.75 26.24
C SER A 11 -30.30 4.58 25.44
N ALA A 12 -31.15 4.07 24.51
CA ALA A 12 -30.69 3.37 23.29
C ALA A 12 -30.50 4.34 22.09
N SER A 13 -30.57 5.66 22.28
CA SER A 13 -30.53 6.64 21.19
C SER A 13 -29.17 7.28 20.91
N SER A 14 -28.16 7.10 21.78
CA SER A 14 -26.87 7.76 21.61
C SER A 14 -25.88 7.05 20.68
N SER A 15 -26.02 5.74 20.45
CA SER A 15 -25.07 5.00 19.62
C SER A 15 -25.31 5.12 18.10
N LYS A 16 -26.56 5.37 17.68
CA LYS A 16 -26.87 5.57 16.25
C LYS A 16 -26.46 6.95 15.72
N SER A 17 -26.44 8.00 16.54
CA SER A 17 -26.04 9.33 16.09
C SER A 17 -24.51 9.43 15.96
N ALA A 18 -23.76 8.85 16.86
CA ALA A 18 -22.29 8.88 16.82
C ALA A 18 -21.70 8.18 15.59
N THR A 19 -22.35 7.12 15.09
CA THR A 19 -21.87 6.40 13.91
C THR A 19 -22.19 7.14 12.61
N SER A 20 -23.30 7.89 12.53
CA SER A 20 -23.65 8.69 11.36
C SER A 20 -22.68 9.87 11.15
N ASP A 21 -22.19 10.47 12.24
CA ASP A 21 -21.27 11.61 12.19
C ASP A 21 -19.87 11.22 11.70
N LEU A 22 -19.46 9.95 11.89
CA LEU A 22 -18.21 9.42 11.39
C LEU A 22 -18.14 9.38 9.85
N PHE A 23 -19.28 9.23 9.21
CA PHE A 23 -19.40 9.12 7.76
C PHE A 23 -19.75 10.45 7.06
N ASP A 24 -20.03 11.50 7.82
CA ASP A 24 -20.36 12.82 7.27
C ASP A 24 -19.08 13.58 6.88
N GLN A 25 -18.89 13.78 5.58
CA GLN A 25 -17.80 14.57 5.01
C GLN A 25 -18.18 16.03 4.73
N SER A 26 -19.37 16.49 5.09
CA SER A 26 -19.84 17.84 4.77
C SER A 26 -18.99 18.91 5.42
N ALA A 27 -18.59 18.72 6.68
CA ALA A 27 -17.70 19.64 7.39
C ALA A 27 -16.29 19.72 6.75
N LEU A 28 -15.73 18.60 6.32
CA LEU A 28 -14.45 18.54 5.62
C LEU A 28 -14.53 19.21 4.25
N SER A 29 -15.65 19.01 3.52
CA SER A 29 -15.91 19.67 2.24
C SER A 29 -15.99 21.19 2.40
N ALA A 30 -16.76 21.66 3.38
CA ALA A 30 -16.87 23.09 3.68
C ALA A 30 -15.51 23.70 4.09
N LEU A 31 -14.69 22.95 4.83
CA LEU A 31 -13.36 23.38 5.25
C LEU A 31 -12.40 23.49 4.05
N ALA A 32 -12.34 22.47 3.20
CA ALA A 32 -11.52 22.48 1.98
C ALA A 32 -11.93 23.62 1.04
N GLN A 33 -13.22 23.87 0.89
CA GLN A 33 -13.74 24.99 0.11
C GLN A 33 -13.29 26.34 0.68
N ARG A 34 -13.43 26.56 2.00
CA ARG A 34 -12.95 27.80 2.66
C ARG A 34 -11.47 28.02 2.49
N LEU A 35 -10.65 26.96 2.51
CA LEU A 35 -9.20 27.05 2.30
C LEU A 35 -8.88 27.55 0.89
N VAL A 36 -9.51 26.99 -0.14
CA VAL A 36 -9.33 27.41 -1.54
C VAL A 36 -9.76 28.88 -1.72
N GLU A 37 -10.90 29.27 -1.17
CA GLU A 37 -11.39 30.66 -1.22
C GLU A 37 -10.46 31.63 -0.49
N ALA A 38 -9.95 31.25 0.69
CA ALA A 38 -9.00 32.07 1.44
C ALA A 38 -7.69 32.24 0.67
N ALA A 39 -7.17 31.19 0.02
CA ALA A 39 -5.99 31.28 -0.84
C ALA A 39 -6.20 32.23 -2.02
N LYS A 40 -7.37 32.15 -2.67
CA LYS A 40 -7.71 33.12 -3.76
C LYS A 40 -7.77 34.53 -3.26
N ARG A 41 -8.39 34.81 -2.09
CA ARG A 41 -8.42 36.13 -1.47
C ARG A 41 -7.03 36.64 -1.07
N ALA A 42 -6.12 35.77 -0.65
CA ALA A 42 -4.73 36.10 -0.32
C ALA A 42 -3.85 36.36 -1.55
N GLY A 43 -4.37 36.10 -2.75
CA GLY A 43 -3.70 36.42 -4.03
C GLY A 43 -3.03 35.21 -4.69
N ALA A 44 -3.52 34.01 -4.47
CA ALA A 44 -3.16 32.81 -5.27
C ALA A 44 -3.83 32.90 -6.66
N ASP A 45 -3.10 32.57 -7.73
CA ASP A 45 -3.66 32.42 -9.07
C ASP A 45 -4.53 31.15 -9.18
N ALA A 46 -4.10 30.08 -8.53
CA ALA A 46 -4.85 28.86 -8.39
C ALA A 46 -4.55 28.19 -7.04
N ALA A 47 -5.45 27.33 -6.58
CA ALA A 47 -5.27 26.57 -5.36
C ALA A 47 -6.05 25.25 -5.40
N ASP A 48 -5.59 24.29 -4.64
CA ASP A 48 -6.36 23.12 -4.24
C ASP A 48 -6.17 22.82 -2.75
N ALA A 49 -7.17 22.22 -2.16
CA ALA A 49 -7.15 21.79 -0.76
C ALA A 49 -7.57 20.33 -0.63
N VAL A 50 -6.87 19.63 0.26
CA VAL A 50 -7.22 18.28 0.71
C VAL A 50 -7.55 18.33 2.18
N ALA A 51 -8.71 17.80 2.55
CA ALA A 51 -9.09 17.58 3.95
C ALA A 51 -9.24 16.09 4.18
N VAL A 52 -8.61 15.57 5.21
CA VAL A 52 -8.67 14.15 5.57
C VAL A 52 -9.16 13.98 7.00
N ARG A 53 -9.96 12.95 7.22
CA ARG A 53 -10.32 12.45 8.55
C ARG A 53 -9.82 11.01 8.63
N ASN A 54 -9.12 10.70 9.72
CA ASN A 54 -8.69 9.34 10.02
C ASN A 54 -9.12 8.99 11.44
N ILE A 55 -9.74 7.82 11.56
CA ILE A 55 -10.07 7.20 12.84
C ILE A 55 -9.49 5.81 12.77
N SER A 56 -8.70 5.44 13.77
CA SER A 56 -8.14 4.09 13.88
C SER A 56 -8.28 3.58 15.30
N GLN A 57 -8.43 2.27 15.40
CA GLN A 57 -8.46 1.55 16.66
C GLN A 57 -7.71 0.22 16.48
N GLY A 58 -6.83 -0.09 17.42
CA GLY A 58 -6.05 -1.31 17.43
C GLY A 58 -5.99 -1.93 18.82
N VAL A 59 -5.80 -3.23 18.86
CA VAL A 59 -5.51 -4.00 20.06
C VAL A 59 -4.35 -4.93 19.75
N GLU A 60 -3.33 -4.91 20.60
CA GLU A 60 -2.21 -5.86 20.59
C GLU A 60 -2.30 -6.79 21.78
N VAL A 61 -2.06 -8.07 21.52
CA VAL A 61 -2.15 -9.16 22.52
C VAL A 61 -0.83 -9.93 22.51
N ARG A 62 -0.34 -10.25 23.71
CA ARG A 62 0.76 -11.18 23.89
C ARG A 62 0.54 -12.03 25.14
N ASP A 63 0.84 -13.33 25.03
CA ASP A 63 0.65 -14.31 26.09
C ASP A 63 -0.77 -14.29 26.69
N GLY A 64 -1.77 -14.16 25.80
CA GLY A 64 -3.20 -14.13 26.16
C GLY A 64 -3.65 -12.86 26.89
N ARG A 65 -2.87 -11.78 26.88
CA ARG A 65 -3.19 -10.51 27.54
C ARG A 65 -3.04 -9.34 26.60
N VAL A 66 -3.91 -8.36 26.73
CA VAL A 66 -3.77 -7.09 26.03
C VAL A 66 -2.52 -6.37 26.53
N GLU A 67 -1.56 -6.12 25.63
CA GLU A 67 -0.39 -5.28 25.89
C GLU A 67 -0.69 -3.81 25.59
N GLU A 68 -1.40 -3.57 24.47
CA GLU A 68 -1.73 -2.22 24.03
C GLU A 68 -3.14 -2.16 23.45
N SER A 69 -3.84 -1.07 23.74
CA SER A 69 -5.10 -0.72 23.10
C SER A 69 -5.07 0.77 22.79
N GLU A 70 -5.05 1.09 21.50
CA GLU A 70 -4.94 2.46 21.01
C GLU A 70 -6.18 2.85 20.21
N ARG A 71 -6.60 4.12 20.37
CA ARG A 71 -7.54 4.79 19.48
C ARG A 71 -6.99 6.15 19.09
N SER A 72 -6.92 6.41 17.81
CA SER A 72 -6.51 7.70 17.26
C SER A 72 -7.64 8.27 16.41
N GLU A 73 -7.86 9.58 16.51
CA GLU A 73 -8.83 10.31 15.72
C GLU A 73 -8.26 11.69 15.40
N GLY A 74 -8.33 12.11 14.14
CA GLY A 74 -7.81 13.40 13.73
C GLY A 74 -8.30 13.84 12.36
N ASP A 75 -8.41 15.15 12.25
CA ASP A 75 -8.64 15.86 10.98
C ASP A 75 -7.38 16.65 10.62
N ASP A 76 -6.89 16.47 9.40
CA ASP A 76 -5.76 17.21 8.85
C ASP A 76 -6.17 17.86 7.54
N VAL A 77 -5.60 19.04 7.26
CA VAL A 77 -5.84 19.73 6.01
C VAL A 77 -4.52 20.12 5.35
N GLY A 78 -4.49 20.06 4.03
CA GLY A 78 -3.41 20.53 3.19
C GLY A 78 -3.92 21.53 2.17
N LEU A 79 -3.21 22.64 2.02
CA LEU A 79 -3.48 23.66 1.02
C LEU A 79 -2.27 23.78 0.10
N ARG A 80 -2.48 23.56 -1.18
CA ARG A 80 -1.51 23.89 -2.23
C ARG A 80 -1.94 25.17 -2.94
N VAL A 81 -1.04 26.11 -3.08
CA VAL A 81 -1.25 27.36 -3.79
C VAL A 81 -0.27 27.53 -4.92
N LEU A 82 -0.72 28.20 -5.97
CA LEU A 82 0.07 28.54 -7.15
C LEU A 82 0.05 30.05 -7.36
N VAL A 83 1.25 30.62 -7.57
CA VAL A 83 1.46 32.03 -7.91
C VAL A 83 2.41 32.10 -9.10
N GLY A 84 1.89 32.40 -10.29
CA GLY A 84 2.62 32.24 -11.54
C GLY A 84 3.04 30.79 -11.76
N ARG A 85 4.35 30.58 -11.88
CA ARG A 85 4.97 29.23 -12.04
C ARG A 85 5.59 28.73 -10.74
N ARG A 86 5.07 29.14 -9.61
CA ARG A 86 5.58 28.77 -8.29
C ARG A 86 4.49 28.15 -7.47
N GLN A 87 4.85 27.22 -6.62
CA GLN A 87 3.89 26.57 -5.72
C GLN A 87 4.43 26.49 -4.31
N ALA A 88 3.52 26.42 -3.36
CA ALA A 88 3.79 26.02 -1.99
C ALA A 88 2.68 25.11 -1.48
N VAL A 89 3.05 24.20 -0.58
CA VAL A 89 2.11 23.34 0.15
C VAL A 89 2.31 23.60 1.63
N VAL A 90 1.21 23.78 2.32
CA VAL A 90 1.17 23.92 3.78
C VAL A 90 0.09 23.01 4.33
N SER A 91 0.28 22.51 5.55
CA SER A 91 -0.70 21.65 6.24
C SER A 91 -0.88 22.10 7.68
N THR A 92 -2.03 21.79 8.25
CA THR A 92 -2.35 22.02 9.67
C THR A 92 -3.47 21.10 10.12
N ASN A 93 -3.55 20.87 11.42
CA ASN A 93 -4.71 20.34 12.11
C ASN A 93 -5.52 21.42 12.84
N ASP A 94 -5.08 22.71 12.80
CA ASP A 94 -5.87 23.84 13.27
C ASP A 94 -6.85 24.29 12.19
N VAL A 95 -8.11 23.93 12.36
CA VAL A 95 -9.21 24.20 11.42
C VAL A 95 -10.08 25.40 11.84
N SER A 96 -9.65 26.20 12.83
CA SER A 96 -10.34 27.43 13.24
C SER A 96 -10.41 28.46 12.10
N GLY A 97 -11.37 29.37 12.16
CA GLY A 97 -11.56 30.39 11.12
C GLY A 97 -10.33 31.29 10.92
N ASP A 98 -9.66 31.70 12.01
CA ASP A 98 -8.42 32.49 11.96
C ASP A 98 -7.24 31.65 11.48
N GLY A 99 -7.19 30.35 11.81
CA GLY A 99 -6.18 29.40 11.34
C GLY A 99 -6.21 29.26 9.82
N VAL A 100 -7.38 29.16 9.24
CA VAL A 100 -7.59 29.06 7.77
C VAL A 100 -7.04 30.29 7.03
N ALA A 101 -7.34 31.50 7.50
CA ALA A 101 -6.86 32.73 6.87
C ALA A 101 -5.34 32.85 6.94
N LYS A 102 -4.76 32.65 8.12
CA LYS A 102 -3.31 32.68 8.35
C LYS A 102 -2.57 31.62 7.53
N LEU A 103 -3.16 30.42 7.41
CA LEU A 103 -2.58 29.35 6.60
C LEU A 103 -2.51 29.74 5.12
N ALA A 104 -3.60 30.33 4.59
CA ALA A 104 -3.67 30.78 3.21
C ALA A 104 -2.66 31.90 2.91
N GLU A 105 -2.57 32.92 3.77
CA GLU A 105 -1.59 33.98 3.66
C GLU A 105 -0.16 33.46 3.67
N ARG A 106 0.17 32.56 4.60
CA ARG A 106 1.47 31.91 4.69
C ARG A 106 1.79 31.13 3.42
N ALA A 107 0.85 30.35 2.92
CA ALA A 107 1.02 29.55 1.70
C ALA A 107 1.34 30.44 0.49
N VAL A 108 0.60 31.54 0.31
CA VAL A 108 0.82 32.50 -0.79
C VAL A 108 2.18 33.21 -0.65
N ALA A 109 2.55 33.62 0.56
CA ALA A 109 3.86 34.23 0.82
C ALA A 109 5.00 33.26 0.48
N MET A 110 4.88 31.97 0.87
CA MET A 110 5.86 30.93 0.52
C MET A 110 5.92 30.69 -0.98
N ALA A 111 4.78 30.60 -1.67
CA ALA A 111 4.75 30.42 -3.12
C ALA A 111 5.45 31.55 -3.87
N ARG A 112 5.29 32.83 -3.42
CA ARG A 112 5.94 34.00 -4.04
C ARG A 112 7.46 33.95 -4.03
N VAL A 113 8.07 33.26 -3.07
CA VAL A 113 9.53 33.12 -2.93
C VAL A 113 10.07 31.77 -3.36
N ALA A 114 9.17 30.82 -3.70
CA ALA A 114 9.56 29.53 -4.20
C ALA A 114 10.25 29.61 -5.57
N PRO A 115 11.10 28.67 -5.96
CA PRO A 115 11.67 28.60 -7.30
C PRO A 115 10.59 28.49 -8.38
N ASP A 116 10.86 29.03 -9.56
CA ASP A 116 10.02 28.82 -10.74
C ASP A 116 10.09 27.39 -11.22
N ASP A 117 8.91 26.81 -11.46
CA ASP A 117 8.74 25.50 -12.09
C ASP A 117 7.70 25.62 -13.21
N LYS A 118 8.17 25.51 -14.44
CA LYS A 118 7.32 25.69 -15.64
C LYS A 118 6.26 24.60 -15.82
N TYR A 119 6.37 23.49 -15.08
CA TYR A 119 5.47 22.34 -15.19
C TYR A 119 4.37 22.32 -14.11
N VAL A 120 4.53 23.16 -13.08
CA VAL A 120 3.55 23.23 -11.99
C VAL A 120 2.19 23.77 -12.49
N GLY A 121 1.12 23.30 -11.88
CA GLY A 121 -0.25 23.74 -12.22
C GLY A 121 -1.30 22.75 -11.73
N LEU A 122 -2.57 23.15 -11.76
CA LEU A 122 -3.69 22.23 -11.58
C LEU A 122 -3.85 21.33 -12.80
N ALA A 123 -4.57 20.24 -12.65
CA ALA A 123 -4.94 19.35 -13.76
C ALA A 123 -5.82 20.08 -14.79
N ASP A 124 -5.77 19.62 -16.04
CA ASP A 124 -6.64 20.13 -17.10
C ASP A 124 -8.09 19.82 -16.75
N PRO A 125 -9.00 20.83 -16.75
CA PRO A 125 -10.42 20.63 -16.43
C PRO A 125 -11.13 19.58 -17.30
N SER A 126 -10.66 19.34 -18.52
CA SER A 126 -11.21 18.32 -19.41
C SER A 126 -10.94 16.87 -18.97
N LEU A 127 -9.92 16.68 -18.12
CA LEU A 127 -9.49 15.38 -17.61
C LEU A 127 -10.10 15.03 -16.23
N LEU A 128 -10.78 16.00 -15.61
CA LEU A 128 -11.35 15.81 -14.27
C LEU A 128 -12.44 14.74 -14.25
N ALA A 129 -12.47 13.97 -13.19
CA ALA A 129 -13.52 13.00 -12.95
C ALA A 129 -14.88 13.70 -12.74
N ARG A 130 -15.92 13.19 -13.36
CA ARG A 130 -17.31 13.66 -13.22
C ARG A 130 -18.22 12.58 -12.67
N ASP A 131 -17.83 11.32 -12.91
CA ASP A 131 -18.53 10.13 -12.41
C ASP A 131 -17.62 9.41 -11.41
N PHE A 132 -18.19 9.04 -10.29
CA PHE A 132 -17.48 8.35 -9.19
C PHE A 132 -18.13 6.99 -8.99
N PRO A 133 -17.62 5.91 -9.59
CA PRO A 133 -18.17 4.59 -9.38
C PRO A 133 -18.09 4.18 -7.91
N ASP A 134 -19.11 3.50 -7.43
CA ASP A 134 -19.08 2.87 -6.12
C ASP A 134 -18.13 1.67 -6.16
N LEU A 135 -17.09 1.73 -5.37
CA LEU A 135 -16.04 0.70 -5.26
C LEU A 135 -16.21 -0.16 -4.01
N ASP A 136 -17.30 0.03 -3.26
CA ASP A 136 -17.62 -0.69 -2.02
C ASP A 136 -16.43 -0.70 -1.03
N LEU A 137 -15.86 0.48 -0.78
CA LEU A 137 -14.67 0.63 0.07
C LEU A 137 -14.98 0.81 1.55
N LEU A 138 -16.24 0.99 1.92
CA LEU A 138 -16.64 1.31 3.28
C LEU A 138 -17.49 0.19 3.88
N ASP A 139 -16.94 -0.52 4.86
CA ASP A 139 -17.71 -1.41 5.73
C ASP A 139 -18.44 -0.56 6.78
N PRO A 140 -19.79 -0.58 6.81
CA PRO A 140 -20.54 0.18 7.80
C PRO A 140 -20.42 -0.40 9.22
N LYS A 141 -19.84 -1.59 9.39
CA LYS A 141 -19.66 -2.25 10.67
C LYS A 141 -18.29 -1.90 11.26
N VAL A 142 -18.32 -1.11 12.33
CA VAL A 142 -17.13 -0.80 13.12
C VAL A 142 -17.06 -1.80 14.28
N PRO A 143 -16.04 -2.68 14.35
CA PRO A 143 -15.90 -3.61 15.46
C PRO A 143 -15.61 -2.87 16.77
N SER A 144 -16.10 -3.41 17.88
CA SER A 144 -15.78 -2.91 19.21
C SER A 144 -14.34 -3.32 19.63
N THR A 145 -13.78 -2.64 20.65
CA THR A 145 -12.48 -3.01 21.23
C THR A 145 -12.46 -4.48 21.66
N SER A 146 -13.53 -4.94 22.30
CA SER A 146 -13.64 -6.34 22.75
C SER A 146 -13.70 -7.34 21.58
N GLU A 147 -14.26 -6.95 20.44
CA GLU A 147 -14.22 -7.79 19.24
C GLU A 147 -12.80 -7.83 18.63
N LEU A 148 -12.07 -6.72 18.62
CA LEU A 148 -10.66 -6.70 18.19
C LEU A 148 -9.79 -7.55 19.13
N GLU A 149 -9.95 -7.42 20.42
CA GLU A 149 -9.27 -8.23 21.43
C GLU A 149 -9.52 -9.74 21.20
N ARG A 150 -10.79 -10.12 21.02
CA ARG A 150 -11.16 -11.51 20.73
C ARG A 150 -10.47 -12.05 19.49
N ARG A 151 -10.42 -11.26 18.40
CA ARG A 151 -9.75 -11.65 17.15
C ARG A 151 -8.23 -11.81 17.35
N ALA A 152 -7.59 -10.91 18.06
CA ALA A 152 -6.15 -11.00 18.36
C ALA A 152 -5.84 -12.22 19.23
N CYS A 153 -6.60 -12.45 20.32
CA CYS A 153 -6.44 -13.62 21.16
C CYS A 153 -6.65 -14.95 20.42
N GLU A 154 -7.65 -15.02 19.53
CA GLU A 154 -7.91 -16.19 18.70
C GLU A 154 -6.75 -16.50 17.74
N ALA A 155 -6.17 -15.45 17.10
CA ALA A 155 -5.00 -15.60 16.24
C ALA A 155 -3.78 -16.11 17.03
N GLU A 156 -3.51 -15.52 18.18
CA GLU A 156 -2.40 -15.92 19.04
C GLU A 156 -2.55 -17.38 19.53
N ALA A 157 -3.72 -17.71 20.06
CA ALA A 157 -3.99 -19.08 20.54
C ALA A 157 -3.81 -20.13 19.44
N ALA A 158 -4.24 -19.81 18.21
CA ALA A 158 -4.08 -20.70 17.06
C ALA A 158 -2.61 -20.88 16.65
N ALA A 159 -1.77 -19.84 16.76
CA ALA A 159 -0.34 -19.94 16.49
C ALA A 159 0.39 -20.74 17.56
N LEU A 160 0.11 -20.49 18.84
CA LEU A 160 0.72 -21.22 19.97
C LEU A 160 0.31 -22.70 20.03
N ALA A 161 -0.83 -23.05 19.44
CA ALA A 161 -1.27 -24.45 19.31
C ALA A 161 -0.47 -25.25 18.26
N VAL A 162 0.29 -24.59 17.37
CA VAL A 162 1.15 -25.25 16.38
C VAL A 162 2.35 -25.86 17.11
N LYS A 163 2.49 -27.19 16.98
CA LYS A 163 3.61 -27.90 17.62
C LYS A 163 4.96 -27.39 17.12
N GLY A 164 5.80 -26.91 18.03
CA GLY A 164 7.12 -26.37 17.73
C GLY A 164 7.22 -24.85 17.93
N VAL A 165 6.11 -24.13 17.92
CA VAL A 165 6.09 -22.72 18.32
C VAL A 165 6.42 -22.61 19.82
N THR A 166 7.39 -21.75 20.17
CA THR A 166 7.88 -21.62 21.54
C THR A 166 7.38 -20.36 22.23
N LYS A 167 7.12 -19.29 21.48
CA LYS A 167 6.74 -17.97 22.04
C LYS A 167 5.81 -17.24 21.08
N SER A 168 4.98 -16.37 21.66
CA SER A 168 4.26 -15.35 20.90
C SER A 168 5.18 -14.16 20.59
N GLY A 169 5.20 -13.72 19.36
CA GLY A 169 5.77 -12.43 18.95
C GLY A 169 4.76 -11.29 19.00
N GLY A 170 3.50 -11.61 19.39
CA GLY A 170 2.36 -10.71 19.46
C GLY A 170 1.36 -10.93 18.31
N ALA A 171 0.09 -10.75 18.65
CA ALA A 171 -1.02 -10.70 17.70
C ALA A 171 -1.71 -9.35 17.75
N SER A 172 -2.17 -8.85 16.63
CA SER A 172 -2.94 -7.60 16.60
C SER A 172 -4.22 -7.73 15.78
N ALA A 173 -5.22 -6.96 16.17
CA ALA A 173 -6.40 -6.72 15.36
C ALA A 173 -6.70 -5.22 15.33
N SER A 174 -7.03 -4.70 14.16
CA SER A 174 -7.25 -3.27 13.97
C SER A 174 -8.42 -2.98 13.04
N THR A 175 -8.97 -1.79 13.21
CA THR A 175 -9.96 -1.20 12.30
C THR A 175 -9.65 0.28 12.11
N GLY A 176 -9.98 0.80 10.93
CA GLY A 176 -9.86 2.22 10.64
C GLY A 176 -10.91 2.68 9.65
N ILE A 177 -11.21 3.97 9.69
CA ILE A 177 -12.00 4.68 8.70
C ILE A 177 -11.19 5.89 8.27
N GLY A 178 -10.93 6.01 6.98
CA GLY A 178 -10.26 7.16 6.38
C GLY A 178 -11.15 7.80 5.33
N GLY A 179 -11.17 9.13 5.34
CA GLY A 179 -11.89 9.90 4.34
C GLY A 179 -11.04 11.03 3.80
N MET A 180 -11.20 11.32 2.51
CA MET A 180 -10.54 12.45 1.86
C MET A 180 -11.56 13.26 1.08
N VAL A 181 -11.43 14.55 1.17
CA VAL A 181 -12.09 15.53 0.31
C VAL A 181 -11.04 16.32 -0.44
N LEU A 182 -11.19 16.44 -1.74
CA LEU A 182 -10.38 17.30 -2.61
C LEU A 182 -11.27 18.40 -3.19
N VAL A 183 -10.82 19.65 -3.06
CA VAL A 183 -11.45 20.81 -3.72
C VAL A 183 -10.38 21.58 -4.48
N THR A 184 -10.68 21.98 -5.71
CA THR A 184 -9.79 22.81 -6.54
C THR A 184 -10.45 24.13 -6.90
N SER A 185 -9.64 25.16 -7.13
CA SER A 185 -10.13 26.48 -7.61
C SER A 185 -10.67 26.46 -9.04
N THR A 186 -10.48 25.36 -9.78
CA THR A 186 -11.07 25.11 -11.11
C THR A 186 -12.43 24.43 -11.05
N GLY A 187 -12.96 24.19 -9.83
CA GLY A 187 -14.28 23.63 -9.60
C GLY A 187 -14.35 22.11 -9.49
N SER A 188 -13.23 21.42 -9.43
CA SER A 188 -13.27 19.99 -9.07
C SER A 188 -13.58 19.84 -7.58
N HIS A 189 -14.51 18.96 -7.27
CA HIS A 189 -14.88 18.54 -5.92
C HIS A 189 -15.09 17.04 -5.93
N GLY A 190 -14.30 16.32 -5.17
CA GLY A 190 -14.40 14.87 -5.03
C GLY A 190 -14.18 14.45 -3.58
N SER A 191 -14.87 13.41 -3.15
CA SER A 191 -14.66 12.82 -1.83
C SER A 191 -14.81 11.30 -1.88
N TYR A 192 -14.15 10.63 -0.95
CA TYR A 192 -14.36 9.20 -0.70
C TYR A 192 -14.17 8.86 0.77
N LEU A 193 -14.79 7.78 1.18
CA LEU A 193 -14.58 7.11 2.47
C LEU A 193 -14.13 5.69 2.21
N ARG A 194 -13.28 5.20 3.10
CA ARG A 194 -12.86 3.79 3.13
C ARG A 194 -12.69 3.33 4.56
N SER A 195 -12.98 2.06 4.78
CA SER A 195 -12.57 1.36 5.98
C SER A 195 -11.32 0.52 5.71
N SER A 196 -10.64 0.17 6.79
CA SER A 196 -9.56 -0.80 6.82
C SER A 196 -9.76 -1.72 8.01
N GLN A 197 -9.57 -3.00 7.80
CA GLN A 197 -9.62 -4.03 8.83
C GLN A 197 -8.34 -4.85 8.71
N GLY A 198 -7.78 -5.27 9.83
CA GLY A 198 -6.56 -6.06 9.83
C GLY A 198 -6.48 -7.03 11.00
N ILE A 199 -5.81 -8.16 10.76
CA ILE A 199 -5.43 -9.12 11.80
C ILE A 199 -4.02 -9.58 11.44
N SER A 200 -3.11 -9.61 12.40
CA SER A 200 -1.77 -10.15 12.21
C SER A 200 -1.35 -11.00 13.39
N MET A 201 -0.43 -11.92 13.14
CA MET A 201 0.22 -12.74 14.16
C MET A 201 1.66 -12.98 13.78
N THR A 202 2.56 -12.82 14.73
CA THR A 202 3.97 -13.21 14.64
C THR A 202 4.24 -14.34 15.63
N ALA A 203 4.80 -15.45 15.15
CA ALA A 203 5.20 -16.57 15.98
C ALA A 203 6.73 -16.68 16.05
N ILE A 204 7.24 -17.32 17.09
CA ILE A 204 8.68 -17.50 17.35
C ILE A 204 8.93 -18.98 17.66
N VAL A 205 10.03 -19.52 17.10
CA VAL A 205 10.56 -20.85 17.37
C VAL A 205 12.02 -20.76 17.82
N GLY A 206 12.45 -21.72 18.61
CA GLY A 206 13.84 -21.79 19.09
C GLY A 206 14.11 -20.88 20.29
N ASP A 207 15.40 -20.77 20.64
CA ASP A 207 15.88 -20.03 21.80
C ASP A 207 17.25 -19.39 21.54
N GLY A 208 17.60 -18.34 22.30
CA GLY A 208 18.88 -17.63 22.18
C GLY A 208 19.13 -17.13 20.75
N THR A 209 20.32 -17.39 20.22
CA THR A 209 20.73 -16.99 18.85
C THR A 209 20.13 -17.87 17.75
N GLY A 210 19.48 -18.96 18.11
CA GLY A 210 18.78 -19.87 17.16
C GLY A 210 17.29 -19.58 17.03
N MET A 211 16.83 -18.41 17.50
CA MET A 211 15.43 -18.02 17.32
C MET A 211 15.16 -17.65 15.87
N GLU A 212 14.08 -18.23 15.34
CA GLU A 212 13.50 -17.83 14.06
C GLU A 212 12.07 -17.33 14.29
N ARG A 213 11.62 -16.42 13.42
CA ARG A 213 10.26 -15.88 13.44
C ARG A 213 9.67 -15.85 12.04
N ASP A 214 8.37 -16.01 11.98
CA ASP A 214 7.61 -15.71 10.78
C ASP A 214 6.21 -15.18 11.18
N TYR A 215 5.46 -14.74 10.22
CA TYR A 215 4.17 -14.10 10.46
C TYR A 215 3.16 -14.45 9.36
N ASP A 216 1.90 -14.20 9.67
CA ASP A 216 0.86 -14.02 8.66
C ASP A 216 -0.04 -12.85 9.04
N TYR A 217 -0.71 -12.29 8.04
CA TYR A 217 -1.71 -11.26 8.24
C TYR A 217 -2.77 -11.27 7.15
N THR A 218 -3.89 -10.64 7.44
CA THR A 218 -4.94 -10.36 6.49
C THR A 218 -5.38 -8.91 6.62
N SER A 219 -5.66 -8.26 5.51
CA SER A 219 -6.16 -6.88 5.49
C SER A 219 -7.17 -6.71 4.37
N ALA A 220 -8.28 -6.04 4.67
CA ALA A 220 -9.34 -5.76 3.71
C ALA A 220 -10.13 -4.51 4.09
N PRO A 221 -10.84 -3.87 3.16
CA PRO A 221 -11.83 -2.84 3.50
C PRO A 221 -12.98 -3.39 4.35
N HIS A 222 -13.45 -4.59 4.07
CA HIS A 222 -14.57 -5.23 4.78
C HIS A 222 -14.10 -6.38 5.67
N ALA A 223 -14.65 -6.46 6.88
CA ALA A 223 -14.35 -7.54 7.82
C ALA A 223 -14.71 -8.94 7.27
N SER A 224 -15.72 -9.01 6.38
CA SER A 224 -16.13 -10.27 5.72
C SER A 224 -15.08 -10.85 4.78
N ASP A 225 -14.15 -10.03 4.31
CA ASP A 225 -13.14 -10.42 3.33
C ASP A 225 -11.81 -10.82 4.01
N LEU A 226 -11.73 -10.70 5.34
CA LEU A 226 -10.57 -11.14 6.12
C LEU A 226 -10.52 -12.67 6.19
N ALA A 227 -9.31 -13.20 6.16
CA ALA A 227 -9.09 -14.57 6.63
C ALA A 227 -9.45 -14.68 8.14
N SER A 228 -9.91 -15.84 8.58
CA SER A 228 -10.23 -16.03 10.00
C SER A 228 -8.99 -15.84 10.88
N PRO A 229 -9.15 -15.32 12.11
CA PRO A 229 -8.05 -15.17 13.04
C PRO A 229 -7.28 -16.48 13.27
N ALA A 230 -8.01 -17.58 13.41
CA ALA A 230 -7.41 -18.91 13.58
C ALA A 230 -6.57 -19.34 12.35
N LYS A 231 -6.98 -18.99 11.11
CA LYS A 231 -6.18 -19.26 9.92
C LYS A 231 -4.88 -18.45 9.93
N VAL A 232 -4.96 -17.16 10.22
CA VAL A 232 -3.78 -16.27 10.31
C VAL A 232 -2.80 -16.81 11.35
N GLY A 233 -3.28 -17.12 12.55
CA GLY A 233 -2.43 -17.67 13.62
C GLY A 233 -1.77 -18.99 13.24
N ARG A 234 -2.54 -19.96 12.74
CA ARG A 234 -2.02 -21.25 12.32
C ARG A 234 -0.95 -21.11 11.23
N THR A 235 -1.23 -20.32 10.20
CA THR A 235 -0.28 -20.07 9.10
C THR A 235 1.01 -19.44 9.61
N ALA A 236 0.93 -18.45 10.52
CA ALA A 236 2.11 -17.86 11.14
C ALA A 236 2.94 -18.91 11.89
N GLY A 237 2.28 -19.74 12.70
CA GLY A 237 2.95 -20.82 13.45
C GLY A 237 3.62 -21.86 12.53
N GLU A 238 2.91 -22.37 11.52
CA GLU A 238 3.42 -23.36 10.56
C GLU A 238 4.64 -22.82 9.80
N ARG A 239 4.57 -21.60 9.28
CA ARG A 239 5.69 -20.93 8.61
C ARG A 239 6.89 -20.75 9.52
N THR A 240 6.66 -20.36 10.77
CA THR A 240 7.73 -20.18 11.75
C THR A 240 8.44 -21.48 12.05
N VAL A 241 7.69 -22.58 12.27
CA VAL A 241 8.28 -23.90 12.53
C VAL A 241 9.07 -24.41 11.33
N ALA A 242 8.57 -24.17 10.12
CA ALA A 242 9.29 -24.56 8.89
C ALA A 242 10.65 -23.86 8.74
N ARG A 243 10.83 -22.66 9.31
CA ARG A 243 12.11 -21.92 9.29
C ARG A 243 13.11 -22.37 10.33
N ALA A 244 12.75 -23.27 11.23
CA ALA A 244 13.63 -23.70 12.32
C ALA A 244 14.93 -24.34 11.82
N ASN A 245 16.04 -24.08 12.53
CA ASN A 245 17.38 -24.61 12.24
C ASN A 245 17.85 -24.38 10.80
N PRO A 246 17.89 -23.11 10.31
CA PRO A 246 18.27 -22.81 8.94
C PRO A 246 19.75 -23.18 8.70
N ARG A 247 20.04 -23.57 7.46
CA ARG A 247 21.40 -23.91 7.00
C ARG A 247 21.97 -22.74 6.20
N LYS A 248 23.31 -22.70 6.13
CA LYS A 248 24.04 -21.85 5.19
C LYS A 248 24.37 -22.66 3.93
N VAL A 249 24.28 -22.01 2.79
CA VAL A 249 24.62 -22.62 1.49
C VAL A 249 25.88 -21.97 0.92
N GLU A 250 26.53 -22.66 0.00
CA GLU A 250 27.68 -22.12 -0.74
C GLU A 250 27.19 -21.09 -1.77
N THR A 251 28.08 -20.12 -2.10
CA THR A 251 27.78 -19.14 -3.16
C THR A 251 27.63 -19.86 -4.51
N CYS A 252 26.49 -19.68 -5.16
CA CYS A 252 26.17 -20.33 -6.43
C CYS A 252 25.23 -19.49 -7.30
N LYS A 253 25.09 -19.90 -8.55
CA LYS A 253 24.13 -19.33 -9.50
C LYS A 253 23.06 -20.37 -9.81
N VAL A 254 21.82 -20.10 -9.39
CA VAL A 254 20.72 -21.06 -9.45
C VAL A 254 19.41 -20.36 -9.83
N PRO A 255 18.37 -21.11 -10.25
CA PRO A 255 16.99 -20.58 -10.28
C PRO A 255 16.56 -20.15 -8.89
N VAL A 256 15.89 -18.98 -8.82
CA VAL A 256 15.32 -18.46 -7.57
C VAL A 256 13.82 -18.29 -7.74
N VAL A 257 13.07 -18.89 -6.82
CA VAL A 257 11.60 -18.83 -6.81
C VAL A 257 11.16 -17.92 -5.67
N PHE A 258 10.34 -16.93 -5.96
CA PHE A 258 9.86 -15.95 -5.01
C PHE A 258 8.42 -16.30 -4.59
N ASP A 259 8.21 -16.52 -3.30
CA ASP A 259 6.88 -16.66 -2.70
C ASP A 259 6.01 -15.40 -2.97
N PRO A 260 4.68 -15.49 -3.12
CA PRO A 260 3.80 -14.33 -3.33
C PRO A 260 3.98 -13.20 -2.31
N ARG A 261 4.43 -13.49 -1.09
CA ARG A 261 4.73 -12.48 -0.05
C ARG A 261 5.88 -11.55 -0.41
N VAL A 262 6.79 -11.99 -1.27
CA VAL A 262 8.02 -11.27 -1.63
C VAL A 262 8.14 -10.99 -3.13
N SER A 263 7.45 -11.76 -3.97
CA SER A 263 7.43 -11.59 -5.43
C SER A 263 6.85 -10.23 -5.84
N ASN A 264 5.87 -9.72 -5.09
CA ASN A 264 5.29 -8.40 -5.28
C ASN A 264 6.33 -7.26 -5.22
N SER A 265 7.46 -7.46 -4.53
CA SER A 265 8.55 -6.48 -4.47
C SER A 265 9.23 -6.28 -5.82
N LEU A 266 9.32 -7.32 -6.66
CA LEU A 266 9.88 -7.22 -8.02
C LEU A 266 8.99 -6.31 -8.89
N VAL A 267 7.67 -6.47 -8.79
CA VAL A 267 6.70 -5.59 -9.44
C VAL A 267 6.75 -4.18 -8.84
N GLY A 268 6.98 -4.06 -7.54
CA GLY A 268 7.21 -2.78 -6.85
C GLY A 268 8.45 -2.03 -7.38
N HIS A 269 9.53 -2.72 -7.73
CA HIS A 269 10.70 -2.10 -8.36
C HIS A 269 10.38 -1.57 -9.76
N LEU A 270 9.52 -2.26 -10.53
CA LEU A 270 9.02 -1.73 -11.80
C LEU A 270 8.26 -0.43 -11.59
N VAL A 271 7.38 -0.33 -10.57
CA VAL A 271 6.66 0.92 -10.24
C VAL A 271 7.63 2.09 -10.07
N GLY A 272 8.70 1.91 -9.31
CA GLY A 272 9.74 2.93 -9.12
C GLY A 272 10.43 3.31 -10.43
N ALA A 273 10.67 2.33 -11.29
CA ALA A 273 11.37 2.54 -12.57
C ALA A 273 10.47 3.22 -13.62
N VAL A 274 9.15 2.99 -13.63
CA VAL A 274 8.19 3.62 -14.55
C VAL A 274 7.54 4.87 -13.98
N ASN A 275 7.97 5.32 -12.78
CA ASN A 275 7.47 6.53 -12.15
C ASN A 275 7.87 7.77 -12.96
N GLY A 276 6.89 8.56 -13.40
CA GLY A 276 7.10 9.74 -14.24
C GLY A 276 8.12 10.74 -13.70
N ALA A 277 8.18 10.91 -12.37
CA ALA A 277 9.17 11.77 -11.76
C ALA A 277 10.61 11.22 -11.87
N SER A 278 10.78 9.88 -11.81
CA SER A 278 12.08 9.24 -12.05
C SER A 278 12.49 9.31 -13.51
N ILE A 279 11.52 9.20 -14.43
CA ILE A 279 11.72 9.34 -15.88
C ILE A 279 12.15 10.77 -16.23
N ALA A 280 11.41 11.78 -15.75
CA ALA A 280 11.69 13.19 -15.99
C ALA A 280 13.08 13.60 -15.46
N ARG A 281 13.44 13.14 -14.26
CA ARG A 281 14.77 13.36 -13.67
C ARG A 281 15.88 12.51 -14.27
N LYS A 282 15.57 11.60 -15.20
CA LYS A 282 16.53 10.65 -15.82
C LYS A 282 17.21 9.74 -14.81
N THR A 283 16.57 9.43 -13.71
CA THR A 283 17.06 8.58 -12.61
C THR A 283 16.49 7.16 -12.65
N SER A 284 15.92 6.75 -13.78
CA SER A 284 15.42 5.39 -14.01
C SER A 284 16.25 4.68 -15.08
N PHE A 285 16.59 3.40 -14.84
CA PHE A 285 17.21 2.53 -15.84
C PHE A 285 16.28 2.23 -17.03
N LEU A 286 14.96 2.50 -16.91
CA LEU A 286 13.98 2.32 -17.97
C LEU A 286 13.65 3.62 -18.74
N LYS A 287 14.28 4.75 -18.43
CA LYS A 287 13.89 6.09 -18.93
C LYS A 287 13.73 6.21 -20.45
N ASP A 288 14.47 5.41 -21.23
CA ASP A 288 14.47 5.44 -22.70
C ASP A 288 13.85 4.17 -23.30
N ARG A 289 13.10 3.36 -22.51
CA ARG A 289 12.63 2.03 -22.87
C ARG A 289 11.13 1.91 -23.18
N LEU A 290 10.43 3.05 -23.29
CA LEU A 290 9.00 3.02 -23.67
C LEU A 290 8.82 2.38 -25.06
N GLY A 291 7.92 1.42 -25.17
CA GLY A 291 7.69 0.65 -26.40
C GLY A 291 8.62 -0.55 -26.60
N GLU A 292 9.57 -0.80 -25.67
CA GLU A 292 10.47 -1.94 -25.77
C GLU A 292 9.91 -3.19 -25.06
N GLN A 293 10.31 -4.35 -25.55
CA GLN A 293 10.04 -5.66 -24.97
C GLN A 293 10.95 -5.87 -23.75
N LEU A 294 10.39 -5.78 -22.55
CA LEU A 294 11.12 -5.96 -21.28
C LEU A 294 10.92 -7.33 -20.64
N PHE A 295 9.77 -7.97 -20.92
CA PHE A 295 9.35 -9.26 -20.38
C PHE A 295 9.03 -10.23 -21.50
N ALA A 296 8.81 -11.50 -21.16
CA ALA A 296 8.26 -12.46 -22.10
C ALA A 296 6.86 -12.03 -22.59
N LYS A 297 6.45 -12.46 -23.79
CA LYS A 297 5.19 -12.03 -24.43
C LYS A 297 3.92 -12.38 -23.63
N ASN A 298 3.96 -13.41 -22.81
CA ASN A 298 2.84 -13.81 -21.96
C ASN A 298 2.70 -12.98 -20.68
N ILE A 299 3.56 -11.98 -20.45
CA ILE A 299 3.54 -11.17 -19.23
C ILE A 299 2.70 -9.92 -19.45
N ARG A 300 1.76 -9.72 -18.52
CA ARG A 300 0.98 -8.49 -18.37
C ARG A 300 1.04 -7.97 -16.95
N ILE A 301 1.26 -6.66 -16.80
CA ILE A 301 1.25 -5.98 -15.50
C ILE A 301 0.28 -4.81 -15.61
N ILE A 302 -0.73 -4.85 -14.74
CA ILE A 302 -1.89 -3.97 -14.82
C ILE A 302 -2.03 -3.20 -13.52
N ASP A 303 -2.30 -1.90 -13.60
CA ASP A 303 -2.77 -1.11 -12.48
C ASP A 303 -4.28 -0.86 -12.61
N ASP A 304 -5.05 -1.27 -11.59
CA ASP A 304 -6.50 -1.18 -11.58
C ASP A 304 -7.01 -0.34 -10.40
N PRO A 305 -7.18 0.98 -10.58
CA PRO A 305 -7.72 1.87 -9.56
C PRO A 305 -9.20 1.61 -9.23
N LEU A 306 -9.92 0.91 -10.11
CA LEU A 306 -11.38 0.71 -10.00
C LEU A 306 -11.76 -0.68 -9.49
N ARG A 307 -10.82 -1.43 -8.96
CA ARG A 307 -11.09 -2.73 -8.35
C ARG A 307 -12.04 -2.58 -7.16
N VAL A 308 -13.19 -3.23 -7.21
CA VAL A 308 -14.14 -3.27 -6.07
C VAL A 308 -13.44 -3.85 -4.85
N ARG A 309 -13.57 -3.19 -3.69
CA ARG A 309 -12.91 -3.51 -2.43
C ARG A 309 -11.38 -3.63 -2.50
N GLY A 310 -10.76 -3.05 -3.52
CA GLY A 310 -9.30 -3.04 -3.64
C GLY A 310 -8.64 -2.15 -2.57
N LEU A 311 -7.51 -2.61 -2.01
CA LEU A 311 -6.82 -1.92 -0.92
C LEU A 311 -6.34 -0.51 -1.29
N ARG A 312 -6.11 -0.23 -2.57
CA ARG A 312 -5.69 1.08 -3.08
C ARG A 312 -6.63 1.66 -4.13
N SER A 313 -7.87 1.17 -4.19
CA SER A 313 -8.85 1.67 -5.15
C SER A 313 -9.25 3.10 -4.86
N GLN A 314 -9.41 3.89 -5.91
CA GLN A 314 -9.89 5.27 -5.88
C GLN A 314 -10.66 5.57 -7.16
N SER A 315 -11.68 6.42 -7.08
CA SER A 315 -12.49 6.82 -8.24
C SER A 315 -11.92 8.03 -9.01
N PHE A 316 -10.95 8.74 -8.41
CA PHE A 316 -10.20 9.85 -9.00
C PHE A 316 -8.81 9.93 -8.34
N ASP A 317 -7.86 10.55 -9.01
CA ASP A 317 -6.51 10.75 -8.46
C ASP A 317 -6.42 12.00 -7.55
N ALA A 318 -5.27 12.22 -6.94
CA ALA A 318 -5.07 13.33 -6.01
C ALA A 318 -5.05 14.74 -6.65
N GLU A 319 -5.26 14.85 -7.96
CA GLU A 319 -5.49 16.09 -8.70
C GLU A 319 -6.95 16.20 -9.20
N GLY A 320 -7.79 15.20 -8.90
CA GLY A 320 -9.18 15.11 -9.36
C GLY A 320 -9.32 14.52 -10.76
N VAL A 321 -8.25 14.02 -11.36
CA VAL A 321 -8.26 13.41 -12.70
C VAL A 321 -8.97 12.07 -12.67
N LYS A 322 -9.72 11.78 -13.73
CA LYS A 322 -10.38 10.48 -13.92
C LYS A 322 -9.35 9.36 -14.04
N VAL A 323 -9.47 8.37 -13.18
CA VAL A 323 -8.64 7.16 -13.21
C VAL A 323 -9.23 6.10 -14.13
N LYS A 324 -8.38 5.21 -14.61
CA LYS A 324 -8.77 4.06 -15.44
C LYS A 324 -7.79 2.92 -15.27
N LYS A 325 -8.25 1.69 -15.52
CA LYS A 325 -7.37 0.53 -15.63
C LYS A 325 -6.31 0.77 -16.70
N LEU A 326 -5.04 0.53 -16.37
CA LEU A 326 -3.89 0.79 -17.21
C LEU A 326 -2.99 -0.46 -17.27
N ALA A 327 -2.74 -0.97 -18.45
CA ALA A 327 -1.66 -1.91 -18.65
C ALA A 327 -0.34 -1.12 -18.69
N ILE A 328 0.59 -1.43 -17.81
CA ILE A 328 1.94 -0.86 -17.79
C ILE A 328 2.85 -1.72 -18.65
N ILE A 329 2.69 -3.04 -18.53
CA ILE A 329 3.28 -4.03 -19.41
C ILE A 329 2.14 -4.76 -20.10
N ASP A 330 2.15 -4.79 -21.42
CA ASP A 330 1.20 -5.52 -22.23
C ASP A 330 1.96 -6.39 -23.23
N GLU A 331 1.67 -7.70 -23.25
CA GLU A 331 2.42 -8.69 -24.02
C GLU A 331 3.95 -8.55 -23.89
N GLY A 332 4.41 -8.27 -22.67
CA GLY A 332 5.82 -8.06 -22.31
C GLY A 332 6.40 -6.71 -22.71
N VAL A 333 5.66 -5.85 -23.41
CA VAL A 333 6.10 -4.54 -23.87
C VAL A 333 5.77 -3.47 -22.82
N LEU A 334 6.70 -2.56 -22.54
CA LEU A 334 6.45 -1.37 -21.70
C LEU A 334 5.61 -0.36 -22.48
N THR A 335 4.36 -0.16 -22.06
CA THR A 335 3.38 0.65 -22.81
C THR A 335 3.11 2.01 -22.20
N SER A 336 3.43 2.23 -20.92
CA SER A 336 3.10 3.48 -20.24
C SER A 336 4.00 3.78 -19.06
N TRP A 337 4.13 5.08 -18.77
CA TRP A 337 4.60 5.60 -17.50
C TRP A 337 3.44 5.85 -16.54
N LEU A 338 3.71 5.90 -15.23
CA LEU A 338 2.79 6.44 -14.23
C LEU A 338 3.01 7.95 -14.14
N LEU A 339 2.00 8.76 -14.49
CA LEU A 339 2.13 10.21 -14.63
C LEU A 339 1.07 10.93 -13.80
N ASP A 340 1.52 11.97 -13.09
CA ASP A 340 0.69 13.08 -12.64
C ASP A 340 0.68 14.20 -13.68
N SER A 341 -0.01 15.32 -13.42
CA SER A 341 -0.10 16.42 -14.37
C SER A 341 1.24 17.14 -14.59
N ALA A 342 2.06 17.26 -13.56
CA ALA A 342 3.36 17.95 -13.65
C ALA A 342 4.36 17.14 -14.48
N THR A 343 4.54 15.87 -14.17
CA THR A 343 5.45 14.98 -14.91
C THR A 343 4.98 14.74 -16.35
N ALA A 344 3.67 14.68 -16.58
CA ALA A 344 3.12 14.59 -17.93
C ALA A 344 3.50 15.82 -18.77
N ARG A 345 3.36 17.04 -18.23
CA ARG A 345 3.78 18.29 -18.92
C ARG A 345 5.28 18.29 -19.19
N GLU A 346 6.11 17.86 -18.22
CA GLU A 346 7.56 17.81 -18.37
C GLU A 346 7.99 16.86 -19.48
N LEU A 347 7.31 15.73 -19.62
CA LEU A 347 7.58 14.73 -20.64
C LEU A 347 6.86 14.98 -21.97
N GLY A 348 6.03 16.04 -22.07
CA GLY A 348 5.23 16.31 -23.25
C GLY A 348 4.13 15.28 -23.53
N LEU A 349 3.60 14.66 -22.46
CA LEU A 349 2.59 13.62 -22.48
C LEU A 349 1.29 14.11 -21.80
N VAL A 350 0.29 13.23 -21.74
CA VAL A 350 -0.95 13.41 -20.99
C VAL A 350 -0.86 12.61 -19.69
N THR A 351 -1.36 13.18 -18.57
CA THR A 351 -1.43 12.46 -17.29
C THR A 351 -2.18 11.14 -17.44
N THR A 352 -1.73 10.15 -16.72
CA THR A 352 -2.37 8.82 -16.67
C THR A 352 -3.38 8.68 -15.52
N GLY A 353 -3.62 9.77 -14.74
CA GLY A 353 -4.50 9.74 -13.58
C GLY A 353 -3.86 8.97 -12.40
N HIS A 354 -2.57 9.13 -12.21
CA HIS A 354 -1.81 8.42 -11.19
C HIS A 354 -1.19 9.36 -10.14
N ALA A 355 -1.76 10.55 -9.97
CA ALA A 355 -1.33 11.46 -8.93
C ALA A 355 -1.72 10.95 -7.54
N HIS A 356 -0.77 10.90 -6.63
CA HIS A 356 -0.95 10.61 -5.20
C HIS A 356 -0.39 11.76 -4.37
N ARG A 357 -0.98 12.05 -3.22
CA ARG A 357 -0.45 13.03 -2.26
C ARG A 357 -0.94 12.81 -0.85
N GLY A 358 -0.17 13.26 0.11
CA GLY A 358 -0.62 13.51 1.47
C GLY A 358 -1.04 14.97 1.65
N VAL A 359 -1.48 15.34 2.85
CA VAL A 359 -1.88 16.71 3.20
C VAL A 359 -0.71 17.71 3.12
N SER A 360 0.51 17.25 3.35
CA SER A 360 1.74 18.09 3.41
C SER A 360 2.63 18.00 2.17
N SER A 361 2.19 17.31 1.10
CA SER A 361 2.98 17.11 -0.11
C SER A 361 2.26 17.56 -1.38
N SER A 362 3.03 17.96 -2.39
CA SER A 362 2.53 18.09 -3.75
C SER A 362 2.14 16.73 -4.33
N PRO A 363 1.24 16.68 -5.34
CA PRO A 363 1.00 15.47 -6.11
C PRO A 363 2.29 14.87 -6.68
N SER A 364 2.36 13.56 -6.73
CA SER A 364 3.45 12.80 -7.35
C SER A 364 2.93 11.48 -7.90
N PRO A 365 3.54 10.91 -8.96
CA PRO A 365 3.07 9.66 -9.53
C PRO A 365 3.18 8.48 -8.56
N GLY A 366 2.17 7.59 -8.55
CA GLY A 366 2.14 6.37 -7.78
C GLY A 366 1.22 5.33 -8.41
N SER A 367 1.18 4.12 -7.86
CA SER A 367 0.30 3.03 -8.32
C SER A 367 -0.88 2.82 -7.39
N TYR A 368 -1.94 2.23 -7.91
CA TYR A 368 -3.12 1.75 -7.19
C TYR A 368 -3.02 0.24 -6.90
N ASN A 369 -3.98 -0.56 -7.37
CA ASN A 369 -3.94 -2.02 -7.21
C ASN A 369 -3.16 -2.65 -8.37
N LEU A 370 -1.87 -2.49 -8.33
CA LEU A 370 -0.98 -3.05 -9.34
C LEU A 370 -0.84 -4.56 -9.18
N HIS A 371 -0.89 -5.30 -10.28
CA HIS A 371 -0.65 -6.73 -10.25
C HIS A 371 -0.01 -7.25 -11.53
N LEU A 372 0.81 -8.28 -11.38
CA LEU A 372 1.26 -9.13 -12.46
C LEU A 372 0.22 -10.24 -12.63
N GLU A 373 -0.31 -10.42 -13.83
CA GLU A 373 -1.31 -11.45 -14.09
C GLU A 373 -0.75 -12.86 -13.84
N ALA A 374 -1.61 -13.79 -13.45
CA ALA A 374 -1.23 -15.17 -13.20
C ALA A 374 -0.76 -15.85 -14.50
N GLY A 375 0.21 -16.74 -14.35
CA GLY A 375 0.61 -17.68 -15.40
C GLY A 375 -0.28 -18.91 -15.46
N GLU A 376 0.15 -19.90 -16.23
CA GLU A 376 -0.55 -21.18 -16.34
C GLU A 376 -0.06 -22.23 -15.33
N PRO A 377 1.27 -22.40 -15.09
CA PRO A 377 1.76 -23.47 -14.21
C PRO A 377 1.42 -23.22 -12.75
N THR A 378 1.15 -24.28 -12.02
CA THR A 378 1.09 -24.25 -10.55
C THR A 378 2.47 -23.94 -9.96
N PRO A 379 2.57 -23.46 -8.71
CA PRO A 379 3.87 -23.31 -8.03
C PRO A 379 4.68 -24.60 -8.00
N ALA A 380 4.03 -25.76 -7.82
CA ALA A 380 4.69 -27.06 -7.82
C ALA A 380 5.27 -27.41 -9.20
N GLU A 381 4.52 -27.19 -10.27
CA GLU A 381 5.02 -27.38 -11.64
C GLU A 381 6.17 -26.43 -11.98
N LEU A 382 6.10 -25.19 -11.45
CA LEU A 382 7.14 -24.18 -11.68
C LEU A 382 8.50 -24.53 -11.07
N ILE A 383 8.54 -25.38 -10.05
CA ILE A 383 9.77 -25.83 -9.39
C ILE A 383 10.20 -27.26 -9.76
N SER A 384 9.33 -28.04 -10.42
CA SER A 384 9.48 -29.49 -10.58
C SER A 384 10.76 -29.94 -11.33
N ASP A 385 11.29 -29.11 -12.22
CA ASP A 385 12.51 -29.36 -13.02
C ASP A 385 13.78 -28.75 -12.41
N ILE A 386 13.67 -28.09 -11.24
CA ILE A 386 14.81 -27.43 -10.59
C ILE A 386 15.62 -28.48 -9.82
N ALA A 387 16.81 -28.80 -10.32
CA ALA A 387 17.72 -29.73 -9.63
C ALA A 387 18.25 -29.14 -8.31
N GLN A 388 18.69 -27.86 -8.34
CA GLN A 388 19.07 -27.07 -7.19
C GLN A 388 18.57 -25.62 -7.38
N GLY A 389 17.98 -25.03 -6.35
CA GLY A 389 17.43 -23.68 -6.39
C GLY A 389 17.14 -23.12 -5.01
N PHE A 390 16.65 -21.90 -4.99
CA PHE A 390 16.31 -21.21 -3.75
C PHE A 390 14.87 -20.65 -3.79
N TYR A 391 14.04 -21.08 -2.85
CA TYR A 391 12.67 -20.56 -2.65
C TYR A 391 12.69 -19.48 -1.59
N VAL A 392 12.51 -18.22 -1.99
CA VAL A 392 12.61 -17.03 -1.12
C VAL A 392 11.27 -16.72 -0.48
N THR A 393 11.26 -16.61 0.84
CA THR A 393 10.06 -16.26 1.62
C THR A 393 10.19 -14.95 2.39
N ASP A 394 11.40 -14.42 2.51
CA ASP A 394 11.68 -13.18 3.21
C ASP A 394 12.85 -12.43 2.55
N LEU A 395 12.73 -11.10 2.49
CA LEU A 395 13.72 -10.21 1.89
C LEU A 395 14.07 -9.09 2.86
N ILE A 396 15.36 -8.86 3.06
CA ILE A 396 15.91 -7.85 3.97
C ILE A 396 16.66 -6.78 3.18
N GLY A 397 16.52 -5.54 3.61
CA GLY A 397 17.22 -4.40 3.00
C GLY A 397 16.55 -3.88 1.72
N SER A 398 17.12 -2.81 1.17
CA SER A 398 16.61 -2.08 -0.01
C SER A 398 17.65 -1.95 -1.12
N GLY A 399 18.50 -2.95 -1.27
CA GLY A 399 19.65 -2.95 -2.20
C GLY A 399 19.27 -2.99 -3.67
N VAL A 400 18.56 -1.96 -4.15
CA VAL A 400 18.21 -1.78 -5.55
C VAL A 400 18.67 -0.40 -6.01
N ASN A 401 19.48 -0.36 -7.06
CA ASN A 401 19.86 0.87 -7.70
C ASN A 401 18.88 1.20 -8.85
N GLY A 402 17.98 2.15 -8.62
CA GLY A 402 16.98 2.55 -9.63
C GLY A 402 17.58 3.17 -10.89
N VAL A 403 18.81 3.67 -10.85
CA VAL A 403 19.49 4.29 -12.00
C VAL A 403 20.14 3.24 -12.91
N THR A 404 20.76 2.22 -12.32
CA THR A 404 21.48 1.18 -13.06
C THR A 404 20.67 -0.10 -13.25
N GLY A 405 19.74 -0.41 -12.35
CA GLY A 405 19.00 -1.67 -12.31
C GLY A 405 19.65 -2.78 -11.51
N ASP A 406 20.79 -2.50 -10.83
CA ASP A 406 21.43 -3.48 -9.97
C ASP A 406 20.53 -3.87 -8.80
N TYR A 407 20.46 -5.16 -8.53
CA TYR A 407 19.62 -5.77 -7.50
C TYR A 407 20.49 -6.62 -6.57
N SER A 408 20.43 -6.34 -5.27
CA SER A 408 21.09 -7.15 -4.25
C SER A 408 20.34 -7.02 -2.93
N ARG A 409 19.80 -8.13 -2.41
CA ARG A 409 19.02 -8.14 -1.16
C ARG A 409 19.39 -9.30 -0.27
N GLY A 410 19.43 -9.07 1.04
CA GLY A 410 19.42 -10.15 2.01
C GLY A 410 18.14 -10.98 1.87
N ALA A 411 18.25 -12.28 2.04
CA ALA A 411 17.14 -13.21 1.85
C ALA A 411 17.19 -14.38 2.85
N SER A 412 15.99 -14.90 3.12
CA SER A 412 15.78 -16.17 3.81
C SER A 412 14.68 -16.93 3.09
N GLY A 413 14.68 -18.26 3.24
CA GLY A 413 13.71 -19.12 2.57
C GLY A 413 14.07 -20.59 2.71
N PHE A 414 13.94 -21.32 1.62
CA PHE A 414 14.14 -22.77 1.60
C PHE A 414 14.98 -23.17 0.39
N TRP A 415 15.80 -24.19 0.54
CA TRP A 415 16.52 -24.77 -0.58
C TRP A 415 15.59 -25.69 -1.38
N ILE A 416 15.76 -25.69 -2.70
CA ILE A 416 15.07 -26.62 -3.61
C ILE A 416 16.07 -27.67 -4.04
N GLU A 417 15.70 -28.95 -3.92
CA GLU A 417 16.46 -30.09 -4.42
C GLU A 417 15.55 -31.03 -5.20
N ASN A 418 15.90 -31.29 -6.46
CA ASN A 418 15.15 -32.22 -7.33
C ASN A 418 13.64 -31.93 -7.43
N GLY A 419 13.29 -30.65 -7.54
CA GLY A 419 11.89 -30.20 -7.67
C GLY A 419 11.12 -30.12 -6.36
N GLU A 420 11.75 -30.30 -5.21
CA GLU A 420 11.11 -30.27 -3.90
C GLU A 420 11.72 -29.19 -3.00
N ILE A 421 10.88 -28.50 -2.21
CA ILE A 421 11.31 -27.59 -1.14
C ILE A 421 11.78 -28.43 0.03
N THR A 422 13.06 -28.25 0.47
CA THR A 422 13.68 -29.14 1.43
C THR A 422 13.94 -28.47 2.78
N TYR A 423 15.07 -27.82 2.99
CA TYR A 423 15.46 -27.27 4.29
C TYR A 423 15.50 -25.75 4.29
N ALA A 424 15.32 -25.16 5.46
CA ALA A 424 15.40 -23.71 5.65
C ALA A 424 16.84 -23.18 5.42
N VAL A 425 16.93 -22.03 4.79
CA VAL A 425 18.16 -21.29 4.51
C VAL A 425 18.00 -19.84 4.97
N SER A 426 18.99 -19.32 5.67
CA SER A 426 19.04 -17.93 6.11
C SER A 426 20.42 -17.30 5.90
N GLU A 427 20.51 -15.98 6.13
CA GLU A 427 21.76 -15.22 6.03
C GLU A 427 22.44 -15.33 4.65
N VAL A 428 21.64 -15.32 3.59
CA VAL A 428 22.14 -15.25 2.20
C VAL A 428 21.78 -13.92 1.56
N THR A 429 22.44 -13.59 0.46
CA THR A 429 22.06 -12.49 -0.42
C THR A 429 21.65 -13.04 -1.78
N ILE A 430 20.67 -12.39 -2.41
CA ILE A 430 20.30 -12.64 -3.81
C ILE A 430 20.75 -11.44 -4.62
N ALA A 431 21.50 -11.68 -5.70
CA ALA A 431 22.02 -10.61 -6.55
C ALA A 431 21.74 -10.88 -8.03
N GLY A 432 21.51 -9.81 -8.76
CA GLY A 432 21.26 -9.83 -10.19
C GLY A 432 21.05 -8.42 -10.76
N HIS A 433 20.46 -8.34 -11.93
CA HIS A 433 20.12 -7.09 -12.57
C HIS A 433 18.62 -7.11 -12.96
N LEU A 434 17.87 -6.06 -12.61
CA LEU A 434 16.42 -6.03 -12.80
C LEU A 434 15.99 -6.28 -14.26
N PHE A 435 16.77 -5.83 -15.22
CA PHE A 435 16.49 -6.06 -16.64
C PHE A 435 16.49 -7.55 -16.99
N GLU A 436 17.50 -8.30 -16.50
CA GLU A 436 17.59 -9.75 -16.69
C GLU A 436 16.54 -10.50 -15.88
N ILE A 437 16.22 -10.01 -14.69
CA ILE A 437 15.13 -10.53 -13.85
C ILE A 437 13.80 -10.42 -14.61
N PHE A 438 13.48 -9.25 -15.13
CA PHE A 438 12.23 -9.03 -15.88
C PHE A 438 12.14 -9.90 -17.13
N LYS A 439 13.25 -10.05 -17.85
CA LYS A 439 13.32 -10.85 -19.07
C LYS A 439 13.11 -12.35 -18.85
N SER A 440 13.60 -12.87 -17.70
CA SER A 440 13.55 -14.31 -17.39
C SER A 440 12.40 -14.70 -16.45
N LEU A 441 11.59 -13.74 -16.00
CA LEU A 441 10.51 -13.94 -15.05
C LEU A 441 9.42 -14.86 -15.63
N ALA A 442 9.05 -15.89 -14.86
CA ALA A 442 7.94 -16.80 -15.16
C ALA A 442 6.95 -16.86 -13.99
N PRO A 443 5.65 -16.52 -14.19
CA PRO A 443 4.65 -16.54 -13.15
C PRO A 443 3.94 -17.88 -13.03
N ALA A 444 3.57 -18.24 -11.80
CA ALA A 444 2.64 -19.32 -11.51
C ALA A 444 1.17 -18.83 -11.57
N ASN A 445 0.23 -19.75 -11.30
CA ASN A 445 -1.21 -19.47 -11.38
C ASN A 445 -1.87 -19.07 -10.05
N ASP A 446 -1.08 -18.83 -9.00
CA ASP A 446 -1.51 -18.61 -7.61
C ASP A 446 -1.65 -17.14 -7.22
N LEU A 447 -2.00 -16.25 -8.16
CA LEU A 447 -2.22 -14.84 -7.87
C LEU A 447 -3.35 -14.64 -6.87
N GLU A 448 -3.02 -14.02 -5.74
CA GLU A 448 -3.98 -13.55 -4.74
C GLU A 448 -3.85 -12.02 -4.55
N PHE A 449 -5.00 -11.35 -4.34
CA PHE A 449 -5.02 -9.91 -4.06
C PHE A 449 -5.03 -9.64 -2.56
N ARG A 450 -3.85 -9.62 -1.96
CA ARG A 450 -3.64 -9.39 -0.52
C ARG A 450 -3.00 -8.05 -0.19
N TYR A 451 -2.40 -7.39 -1.20
CA TYR A 451 -1.58 -6.20 -1.04
C TYR A 451 -2.02 -5.10 -1.99
N GLY A 452 -1.43 -3.92 -1.89
CA GLY A 452 -1.58 -2.87 -2.90
C GLY A 452 -0.85 -3.20 -4.21
N VAL A 453 0.24 -3.99 -4.13
CA VAL A 453 0.94 -4.56 -5.28
C VAL A 453 0.93 -6.07 -5.12
N ASN A 454 0.50 -6.80 -6.14
CA ASN A 454 0.33 -8.26 -6.07
C ASN A 454 1.06 -8.96 -7.21
N ALA A 455 1.62 -10.12 -6.91
CA ALA A 455 2.17 -11.03 -7.90
C ALA A 455 2.00 -12.47 -7.43
N PRO A 456 1.88 -13.44 -8.33
CA PRO A 456 1.90 -14.85 -7.98
C PRO A 456 3.31 -15.29 -7.58
N THR A 457 3.51 -16.57 -7.29
CA THR A 457 4.84 -17.18 -7.23
C THR A 457 5.59 -16.91 -8.54
N LEU A 458 6.83 -16.41 -8.43
CA LEU A 458 7.65 -16.04 -9.59
C LEU A 458 8.95 -16.85 -9.61
N ARG A 459 9.29 -17.45 -10.73
CA ARG A 459 10.58 -18.09 -10.98
C ARG A 459 11.45 -17.17 -11.82
N ILE A 460 12.71 -17.04 -11.46
CA ILE A 460 13.73 -16.25 -12.14
C ILE A 460 14.97 -17.11 -12.33
N GLU A 461 15.48 -17.17 -13.55
CA GLU A 461 16.65 -17.97 -13.87
C GLU A 461 17.94 -17.23 -13.52
N GLY A 462 18.89 -17.98 -13.00
CA GLY A 462 20.29 -17.60 -12.97
C GLY A 462 20.64 -16.42 -12.07
N LEU A 463 19.93 -16.22 -10.95
CA LEU A 463 20.36 -15.28 -9.91
C LEU A 463 21.55 -15.85 -9.10
N THR A 464 22.39 -14.96 -8.60
CA THR A 464 23.46 -15.35 -7.67
C THR A 464 22.90 -15.38 -6.26
N VAL A 465 23.00 -16.53 -5.60
CA VAL A 465 22.78 -16.67 -4.17
C VAL A 465 24.14 -16.60 -3.50
N GLY A 466 24.43 -15.51 -2.80
CA GLY A 466 25.66 -15.30 -2.05
C GLY A 466 25.49 -15.88 -0.65
N GLY A 467 26.21 -16.95 -0.38
CA GLY A 467 26.24 -17.65 0.89
C GLY A 467 27.62 -17.53 1.57
N ARG A 468 28.25 -18.69 1.87
CA ARG A 468 29.62 -18.72 2.41
C ARG A 468 30.66 -18.43 1.33
#